data_509e645b39a0dbd7fe43775a11c81955
#
_entry.id   509e645b39a0dbd7fe43775a11c81955
#
_cell.length_a   1.000
_cell.length_b   1.000
_cell.length_c   1.000
_cell.angle_alpha   90.00
_cell.angle_beta   90.00
_cell.angle_gamma   90.00
#
_symmetry.space_group_name_H-M   'P 1'
#
loop_
_entity.id
_entity.type
_entity.pdbx_description
1 polymer ?
#
loop_
_entity_poly.entity_id
_entity_poly.type
_entity_poly.pdbx_seq_one_letter_code
_entity_poly.pdbx_strand_id
1 'polypeptide(L)'
;MKKNVYKLEEDYGETIELDKKIKEFLLKKSKVATCKIISEENGKPLHGIGFFCKIPLEGKIMKVLFTNNHILNKNSIKEGEIFKCRYKDELKKLEIKNRKYFKNEELDYTCIEILNEDKIEDFFEIENENSNNPTEYNVEDVALLQYPKGGPLKINAGCLVKIEGNQIFHKVTTICGSSDSPIILLLRKYKIIGIHCALSDKLKMNRGINIKDILDDIKKVK
;
A
#
# COMPACT_ATOMS: atom_id res chain seq x y z
N MET A 1 -5.68 25.17 -14.79
CA MET A 1 -6.12 24.62 -13.49
C MET A 1 -7.06 23.45 -13.75
N LYS A 2 -6.56 22.21 -13.71
CA LYS A 2 -7.42 21.01 -13.81
C LYS A 2 -7.93 20.72 -12.39
N LYS A 3 -9.21 20.86 -12.16
CA LYS A 3 -9.89 20.41 -10.95
C LYS A 3 -9.80 18.88 -10.91
N ASN A 4 -9.00 18.33 -10.00
CA ASN A 4 -9.11 16.93 -9.64
C ASN A 4 -10.45 16.76 -8.91
N VAL A 5 -11.48 16.38 -9.66
CA VAL A 5 -12.74 15.92 -9.09
C VAL A 5 -12.49 14.48 -8.68
N TYR A 6 -12.26 14.24 -7.39
CA TYR A 6 -12.34 12.89 -6.83
C TYR A 6 -13.80 12.44 -7.00
N LYS A 7 -14.06 11.69 -8.07
CA LYS A 7 -15.33 10.99 -8.22
C LYS A 7 -15.44 9.99 -7.09
N LEU A 8 -16.58 9.98 -6.41
CA LEU A 8 -16.97 8.91 -5.50
C LEU A 8 -16.76 7.58 -6.23
N GLU A 9 -15.87 6.75 -5.68
CA GLU A 9 -15.70 5.39 -6.16
C GLU A 9 -17.02 4.66 -5.95
N GLU A 10 -17.74 4.40 -7.05
CA GLU A 10 -18.85 3.47 -7.05
C GLU A 10 -18.27 2.07 -6.83
N ASP A 11 -19.04 1.19 -6.23
CA ASP A 11 -18.68 -0.18 -5.84
C ASP A 11 -18.41 -1.03 -7.10
N TYR A 12 -17.24 -0.84 -7.73
CA TYR A 12 -16.78 -1.67 -8.83
C TYR A 12 -15.88 -2.77 -8.30
N GLY A 13 -16.36 -4.00 -8.34
CA GLY A 13 -15.53 -5.14 -7.95
C GLY A 13 -16.35 -6.40 -7.74
N GLU A 14 -15.64 -7.51 -7.77
CA GLU A 14 -16.14 -8.82 -7.35
C GLU A 14 -15.62 -9.08 -5.94
N THR A 15 -16.47 -9.57 -5.06
CA THR A 15 -16.04 -10.02 -3.73
C THR A 15 -15.93 -11.53 -3.74
N ILE A 16 -14.72 -12.05 -3.50
CA ILE A 16 -14.47 -13.47 -3.28
C ILE A 16 -14.56 -13.72 -1.78
N GLU A 17 -15.29 -14.75 -1.39
CA GLU A 17 -15.34 -15.19 0.01
C GLU A 17 -14.01 -15.84 0.40
N LEU A 18 -13.34 -15.25 1.39
CA LEU A 18 -12.08 -15.78 1.90
C LEU A 18 -12.30 -16.97 2.82
N ASP A 19 -11.49 -18.00 2.67
CA ASP A 19 -11.37 -19.06 3.66
C ASP A 19 -11.14 -18.47 5.06
N LYS A 20 -11.75 -19.09 6.06
CA LYS A 20 -11.68 -18.61 7.46
C LYS A 20 -10.25 -18.45 7.96
N LYS A 21 -9.37 -19.41 7.65
CA LYS A 21 -7.95 -19.38 8.08
C LYS A 21 -7.18 -18.24 7.42
N ILE A 22 -7.43 -18.00 6.13
CA ILE A 22 -6.84 -16.87 5.39
C ILE A 22 -7.30 -15.57 6.01
N LYS A 23 -8.59 -15.41 6.26
CA LYS A 23 -9.16 -14.21 6.87
C LYS A 23 -8.59 -13.95 8.26
N GLU A 24 -8.50 -14.96 9.11
CA GLU A 24 -7.91 -14.87 10.44
C GLU A 24 -6.42 -14.49 10.38
N PHE A 25 -5.66 -15.09 9.47
CA PHE A 25 -4.26 -14.74 9.25
C PHE A 25 -4.11 -13.26 8.85
N LEU A 26 -4.85 -12.81 7.83
CA LEU A 26 -4.78 -11.43 7.35
C LEU A 26 -5.22 -10.42 8.42
N LEU A 27 -6.26 -10.73 9.20
CA LEU A 27 -6.70 -9.91 10.33
C LEU A 27 -5.63 -9.81 11.43
N LYS A 28 -4.96 -10.92 11.75
CA LYS A 28 -3.85 -10.92 12.72
C LYS A 28 -2.67 -10.11 12.19
N LYS A 29 -2.27 -10.35 10.95
CA LYS A 29 -1.14 -9.69 10.30
C LYS A 29 -1.36 -8.18 10.15
N SER A 30 -2.56 -7.76 9.76
CA SER A 30 -2.90 -6.35 9.59
C SER A 30 -2.75 -5.55 10.89
N LYS A 31 -3.12 -6.12 12.04
CA LYS A 31 -2.99 -5.43 13.34
C LYS A 31 -1.55 -5.04 13.69
N VAL A 32 -0.57 -5.79 13.20
CA VAL A 32 0.85 -5.64 13.55
C VAL A 32 1.74 -5.18 12.39
N ALA A 33 1.22 -5.19 11.17
CA ALA A 33 1.97 -4.82 9.98
C ALA A 33 1.29 -3.71 9.16
N THR A 34 0.25 -3.04 9.69
CA THR A 34 -0.33 -1.84 9.07
C THR A 34 -0.56 -0.73 10.10
N CYS A 35 -0.72 0.48 9.61
CA CYS A 35 -1.15 1.62 10.39
C CYS A 35 -2.10 2.50 9.58
N LYS A 36 -2.90 3.30 10.28
CA LYS A 36 -3.70 4.35 9.66
C LYS A 36 -2.91 5.65 9.67
N ILE A 37 -2.62 6.18 8.49
CA ILE A 37 -1.92 7.45 8.35
C ILE A 37 -2.90 8.60 8.61
N ILE A 38 -2.42 9.59 9.34
CA ILE A 38 -3.15 10.82 9.66
C ILE A 38 -2.37 11.96 9.02
N SER A 39 -2.89 12.49 7.94
CA SER A 39 -2.32 13.60 7.19
C SER A 39 -3.36 14.70 7.02
N GLU A 40 -2.95 15.82 6.44
CA GLU A 40 -3.82 16.95 6.17
C GLU A 40 -3.42 17.60 4.84
N GLU A 41 -4.40 17.97 4.05
CA GLU A 41 -4.20 18.73 2.83
C GLU A 41 -5.20 19.89 2.79
N ASN A 42 -4.69 21.13 2.68
CA ASN A 42 -5.50 22.36 2.65
C ASN A 42 -6.52 22.47 3.80
N GLY A 43 -6.11 22.09 5.02
CA GLY A 43 -6.96 22.13 6.21
C GLY A 43 -7.98 21.00 6.29
N LYS A 44 -7.95 20.02 5.38
CA LYS A 44 -8.84 18.87 5.37
C LYS A 44 -8.09 17.60 5.77
N PRO A 45 -8.62 16.79 6.70
CA PRO A 45 -7.97 15.55 7.08
C PRO A 45 -7.94 14.57 5.92
N LEU A 46 -6.76 14.03 5.64
CA LEU A 46 -6.54 12.91 4.75
C LEU A 46 -6.30 11.65 5.59
N HIS A 47 -6.89 10.56 5.15
CA HIS A 47 -6.70 9.26 5.77
C HIS A 47 -6.24 8.27 4.71
N GLY A 48 -5.17 7.56 5.02
CA GLY A 48 -4.64 6.50 4.19
C GLY A 48 -4.20 5.32 5.05
N ILE A 49 -3.82 4.26 4.40
CA ILE A 49 -3.19 3.12 5.03
C ILE A 49 -1.68 3.20 4.83
N GLY A 50 -0.92 2.93 5.88
CA GLY A 50 0.49 2.59 5.78
C GLY A 50 0.68 1.11 6.06
N PHE A 51 1.52 0.43 5.32
CA PHE A 51 1.88 -0.95 5.61
C PHE A 51 3.38 -1.12 5.76
N PHE A 52 3.76 -1.94 6.74
CA PHE A 52 5.16 -2.21 7.05
C PHE A 52 5.63 -3.45 6.31
N CYS A 53 6.74 -3.35 5.60
CA CYS A 53 7.34 -4.49 4.92
C CYS A 53 8.86 -4.45 4.95
N LYS A 54 9.47 -5.57 4.53
CA LYS A 54 10.91 -5.71 4.35
C LYS A 54 11.24 -5.65 2.88
N ILE A 55 12.19 -4.81 2.51
CA ILE A 55 12.69 -4.69 1.14
C ILE A 55 14.19 -4.99 1.05
N PRO A 56 14.65 -5.62 -0.04
CA PRO A 56 16.08 -5.75 -0.31
C PRO A 56 16.63 -4.43 -0.86
N LEU A 57 17.60 -3.85 -0.20
CA LEU A 57 18.30 -2.65 -0.65
C LEU A 57 19.79 -2.75 -0.36
N GLU A 58 20.65 -2.57 -1.37
CA GLU A 58 22.11 -2.57 -1.24
C GLU A 58 22.66 -3.83 -0.53
N GLY A 59 22.11 -5.01 -0.85
CA GLY A 59 22.50 -6.29 -0.24
C GLY A 59 22.06 -6.51 1.21
N LYS A 60 21.25 -5.61 1.76
CA LYS A 60 20.67 -5.69 3.11
C LYS A 60 19.15 -5.69 3.06
N ILE A 61 18.55 -6.12 4.15
CA ILE A 61 17.10 -6.00 4.35
C ILE A 61 16.82 -4.69 5.08
N MET A 62 16.06 -3.81 4.45
CA MET A 62 15.56 -2.58 5.07
C MET A 62 14.09 -2.74 5.45
N LYS A 63 13.76 -2.37 6.67
CA LYS A 63 12.36 -2.28 7.16
C LYS A 63 11.78 -0.94 6.76
N VAL A 64 10.60 -0.95 6.16
CA VAL A 64 9.98 0.27 5.61
C VAL A 64 8.49 0.34 5.88
N LEU A 65 7.97 1.56 5.87
CA LEU A 65 6.56 1.89 5.71
C LEU A 65 6.33 2.31 4.26
N PHE A 66 5.35 1.73 3.61
CA PHE A 66 4.82 2.18 2.32
C PHE A 66 3.44 2.82 2.46
N THR A 67 3.20 3.83 1.64
CA THR A 67 1.89 4.48 1.40
C THR A 67 1.93 5.17 0.03
N ASN A 68 0.82 5.70 -0.46
CA ASN A 68 0.83 6.52 -1.67
C ASN A 68 1.41 7.93 -1.43
N ASN A 69 2.01 8.50 -2.47
CA ASN A 69 2.58 9.85 -2.39
C ASN A 69 1.51 10.93 -2.22
N HIS A 70 0.30 10.72 -2.74
CA HIS A 70 -0.78 11.69 -2.56
C HIS A 70 -1.27 11.78 -1.09
N ILE A 71 -0.98 10.78 -0.24
CA ILE A 71 -1.29 10.80 1.20
C ILE A 71 -0.13 11.44 1.99
N LEU A 72 1.11 11.03 1.72
CA LEU A 72 2.31 11.61 2.32
C LEU A 72 3.21 12.19 1.22
N ASN A 73 2.85 13.39 0.76
CA ASN A 73 3.56 14.09 -0.31
C ASN A 73 4.80 14.86 0.22
N LYS A 74 5.49 15.56 -0.67
CA LYS A 74 6.69 16.35 -0.34
C LYS A 74 6.49 17.45 0.70
N ASN A 75 5.27 17.89 0.93
CA ASN A 75 4.97 18.89 1.96
C ASN A 75 4.85 18.25 3.34
N SER A 76 4.49 16.95 3.38
CA SER A 76 4.33 16.16 4.60
C SER A 76 5.61 15.41 5.00
N ILE A 77 6.60 15.29 4.08
CA ILE A 77 7.84 14.54 4.30
C ILE A 77 9.04 15.39 3.89
N LYS A 78 9.65 16.01 4.88
CA LYS A 78 10.94 16.70 4.80
C LYS A 78 11.79 16.29 5.98
N GLU A 79 13.09 16.45 5.88
CA GLU A 79 13.98 16.20 6.99
C GLU A 79 13.58 17.05 8.21
N GLY A 80 13.46 16.42 9.37
CA GLY A 80 13.01 17.03 10.60
C GLY A 80 11.50 17.11 10.79
N GLU A 81 10.71 16.75 9.77
CA GLU A 81 9.25 16.69 9.91
C GLU A 81 8.81 15.43 10.66
N ILE A 82 7.65 15.53 11.28
CA ILE A 82 7.01 14.43 12.02
C ILE A 82 5.70 14.07 11.33
N PHE A 83 5.58 12.85 10.85
CA PHE A 83 4.28 12.35 10.46
C PHE A 83 3.62 11.53 11.57
N LYS A 84 2.29 11.50 11.54
CA LYS A 84 1.48 10.81 12.55
C LYS A 84 0.78 9.62 11.93
N CYS A 85 0.79 8.50 12.63
CA CYS A 85 -0.01 7.35 12.28
C CYS A 85 -0.63 6.71 13.52
N ARG A 86 -1.73 5.97 13.32
CA ARG A 86 -2.32 5.15 14.39
C ARG A 86 -1.93 3.70 14.14
N TYR A 87 -1.13 3.16 15.04
CA TYR A 87 -0.64 1.78 15.04
C TYR A 87 -1.13 1.08 16.30
N LYS A 88 -1.83 -0.05 16.18
CA LYS A 88 -2.47 -0.75 17.30
C LYS A 88 -3.32 0.17 18.18
N ASP A 89 -4.11 1.05 17.53
CA ASP A 89 -4.95 2.07 18.16
C ASP A 89 -4.19 3.18 18.94
N GLU A 90 -2.88 3.12 19.01
CA GLU A 90 -2.04 4.15 19.61
C GLU A 90 -1.54 5.16 18.57
N LEU A 91 -1.51 6.43 18.96
CA LEU A 91 -0.92 7.49 18.13
C LEU A 91 0.60 7.40 18.19
N LYS A 92 1.22 7.06 17.05
CA LYS A 92 2.68 7.14 16.87
C LYS A 92 3.07 8.40 16.12
N LYS A 93 4.18 8.97 16.52
CA LYS A 93 4.86 10.07 15.85
C LYS A 93 6.19 9.55 15.34
N LEU A 94 6.40 9.61 14.04
CA LEU A 94 7.62 9.15 13.37
C LEU A 94 8.34 10.36 12.79
N GLU A 95 9.51 10.66 13.32
CA GLU A 95 10.35 11.77 12.86
C GLU A 95 11.17 11.32 11.64
N ILE A 96 11.21 12.13 10.60
CA ILE A 96 11.93 11.80 9.34
C ILE A 96 13.45 11.99 9.48
N LYS A 97 13.91 12.64 10.55
CA LYS A 97 15.33 12.87 10.79
C LYS A 97 16.12 11.56 10.85
N ASN A 98 17.27 11.54 10.19
CA ASN A 98 18.20 10.40 10.14
C ASN A 98 17.57 9.10 9.56
N ARG A 99 16.56 9.22 8.69
CA ARG A 99 15.94 8.08 8.02
C ARG A 99 16.12 8.17 6.52
N LYS A 100 16.33 7.04 5.88
CA LYS A 100 16.15 6.97 4.43
C LYS A 100 14.66 7.10 4.11
N TYR A 101 14.33 7.92 3.13
CA TYR A 101 12.99 7.98 2.57
C TYR A 101 13.06 8.15 1.06
N PHE A 102 12.10 7.55 0.38
CA PHE A 102 11.98 7.56 -1.07
C PHE A 102 10.55 7.93 -1.43
N LYS A 103 10.38 8.66 -2.51
CA LYS A 103 9.07 9.06 -3.01
C LYS A 103 9.11 9.30 -4.49
N ASN A 104 8.02 9.02 -5.16
CA ASN A 104 7.85 9.28 -6.58
C ASN A 104 6.41 9.67 -6.84
N GLU A 105 6.19 10.85 -7.45
CA GLU A 105 4.86 11.37 -7.75
C GLU A 105 4.22 10.64 -8.93
N GLU A 106 5.01 10.16 -9.90
CA GLU A 106 4.50 9.44 -11.09
C GLU A 106 4.08 8.01 -10.74
N LEU A 107 4.86 7.32 -9.90
CA LEU A 107 4.55 6.00 -9.36
C LEU A 107 3.68 6.07 -8.12
N ASP A 108 3.31 7.26 -7.68
CA ASP A 108 2.44 7.52 -6.53
C ASP A 108 2.80 6.71 -5.27
N TYR A 109 4.08 6.67 -4.89
CA TYR A 109 4.50 6.02 -3.65
C TYR A 109 5.34 6.93 -2.76
N THR A 110 5.29 6.66 -1.47
CA THR A 110 6.20 7.14 -0.43
C THR A 110 6.64 5.94 0.40
N CYS A 111 7.95 5.82 0.60
CA CYS A 111 8.61 4.76 1.36
C CYS A 111 9.49 5.38 2.42
N ILE A 112 9.34 4.98 3.68
CA ILE A 112 10.08 5.55 4.82
C ILE A 112 10.71 4.41 5.62
N GLU A 113 12.00 4.54 5.93
CA GLU A 113 12.71 3.61 6.78
C GLU A 113 12.09 3.53 8.18
N ILE A 114 11.98 2.32 8.70
CA ILE A 114 11.51 2.04 10.06
C ILE A 114 12.69 1.61 10.91
N LEU A 115 12.95 2.37 11.97
CA LEU A 115 14.03 2.14 12.90
C LEU A 115 13.57 1.22 14.06
N ASN A 116 14.52 0.64 14.78
CA ASN A 116 14.18 -0.27 15.88
C ASN A 116 13.43 0.43 17.04
N GLU A 117 13.72 1.71 17.27
CA GLU A 117 13.02 2.54 18.25
C GLU A 117 11.54 2.78 17.95
N ASP A 118 11.10 2.58 16.71
CA ASP A 118 9.69 2.69 16.33
C ASP A 118 8.84 1.56 16.90
N LYS A 119 9.48 0.47 17.34
CA LYS A 119 8.82 -0.70 17.96
C LYS A 119 7.67 -1.24 17.10
N ILE A 120 7.91 -1.38 15.78
CA ILE A 120 7.01 -2.09 14.88
C ILE A 120 7.31 -3.57 14.98
N GLU A 121 6.27 -4.36 15.28
CA GLU A 121 6.44 -5.77 15.67
C GLU A 121 6.59 -6.71 14.48
N ASP A 122 5.89 -6.44 13.39
CA ASP A 122 5.87 -7.36 12.25
C ASP A 122 5.83 -6.62 10.91
N PHE A 123 6.23 -7.32 9.85
CA PHE A 123 6.42 -6.78 8.51
C PHE A 123 5.91 -7.78 7.48
N PHE A 124 5.23 -7.29 6.44
CA PHE A 124 4.94 -8.12 5.27
C PHE A 124 6.22 -8.45 4.51
N GLU A 125 6.18 -9.61 3.85
CA GLU A 125 7.16 -9.94 2.81
C GLU A 125 6.64 -9.42 1.46
N ILE A 126 7.55 -8.99 0.60
CA ILE A 126 7.22 -8.60 -0.76
C ILE A 126 7.50 -9.76 -1.73
N GLU A 127 6.76 -9.79 -2.85
CA GLU A 127 7.09 -10.69 -3.95
C GLU A 127 8.32 -10.16 -4.68
N ASN A 128 9.40 -10.92 -4.60
CA ASN A 128 10.71 -10.52 -5.13
C ASN A 128 11.21 -11.48 -6.22
N GLU A 129 10.44 -12.54 -6.51
CA GLU A 129 10.84 -13.47 -7.54
C GLU A 129 10.73 -12.82 -8.93
N ASN A 130 11.79 -13.00 -9.71
CA ASN A 130 11.86 -12.61 -11.11
C ASN A 130 10.96 -13.51 -11.98
N SER A 131 9.70 -13.65 -11.64
CA SER A 131 8.73 -14.16 -12.60
C SER A 131 8.56 -13.10 -13.67
N ASN A 132 9.47 -13.13 -14.65
CA ASN A 132 9.39 -12.31 -15.86
C ASN A 132 8.18 -12.67 -16.72
N ASN A 133 7.29 -13.49 -16.19
CA ASN A 133 6.14 -14.00 -16.91
C ASN A 133 4.86 -13.44 -16.27
N PRO A 134 4.31 -12.31 -16.79
CA PRO A 134 3.02 -11.79 -16.35
C PRO A 134 1.90 -12.81 -16.47
N THR A 135 2.08 -13.85 -17.30
CA THR A 135 1.13 -14.94 -17.50
C THR A 135 1.04 -15.90 -16.29
N GLU A 136 2.01 -15.92 -15.39
CA GLU A 136 1.94 -16.74 -14.17
C GLU A 136 0.94 -16.22 -13.13
N TYR A 137 0.55 -14.94 -13.22
CA TYR A 137 -0.41 -14.32 -12.30
C TYR A 137 -1.86 -14.31 -12.82
N ASN A 138 -2.12 -14.84 -14.01
CA ASN A 138 -3.39 -14.65 -14.72
C ASN A 138 -4.62 -15.34 -14.10
N VAL A 139 -4.52 -15.96 -12.93
CA VAL A 139 -5.66 -16.57 -12.22
C VAL A 139 -5.44 -16.55 -10.70
N GLU A 140 -4.74 -15.56 -10.17
CA GLU A 140 -4.49 -15.54 -8.72
C GLU A 140 -5.44 -14.56 -8.02
N ASP A 141 -5.94 -15.00 -6.86
CA ASP A 141 -6.72 -14.13 -6.00
C ASP A 141 -5.82 -13.19 -5.20
N VAL A 142 -6.27 -11.96 -5.07
CA VAL A 142 -5.60 -10.93 -4.27
C VAL A 142 -6.53 -10.39 -3.19
N ALA A 143 -5.95 -9.96 -2.08
CA ALA A 143 -6.67 -9.26 -1.04
C ALA A 143 -6.12 -7.85 -0.85
N LEU A 144 -7.01 -6.94 -0.42
CA LEU A 144 -6.70 -5.60 0.04
C LEU A 144 -7.05 -5.46 1.52
N LEU A 145 -6.20 -4.75 2.24
CA LEU A 145 -6.48 -4.29 3.61
C LEU A 145 -6.89 -2.81 3.53
N GLN A 146 -8.10 -2.49 3.96
CA GLN A 146 -8.68 -1.17 3.73
C GLN A 146 -9.23 -0.55 5.01
N TYR A 147 -9.15 0.79 5.13
CA TYR A 147 -9.86 1.57 6.16
C TYR A 147 -10.91 2.47 5.50
N PRO A 148 -12.05 1.94 5.05
CA PRO A 148 -13.05 2.71 4.30
C PRO A 148 -13.48 3.96 5.08
N LYS A 149 -13.38 5.13 4.45
CA LYS A 149 -13.71 6.43 5.08
C LYS A 149 -13.03 6.65 6.44
N GLY A 150 -11.84 6.06 6.61
CA GLY A 150 -11.13 6.10 7.89
C GLY A 150 -11.76 5.26 9.01
N GLY A 151 -12.75 4.41 8.72
CA GLY A 151 -13.44 3.53 9.66
C GLY A 151 -12.62 2.30 10.08
N PRO A 152 -13.28 1.22 10.51
CA PRO A 152 -12.63 -0.03 10.87
C PRO A 152 -11.94 -0.71 9.67
N LEU A 153 -10.88 -1.49 9.96
CA LEU A 153 -10.20 -2.30 8.95
C LEU A 153 -11.19 -3.28 8.30
N LYS A 154 -11.18 -3.33 6.98
CA LYS A 154 -11.86 -4.34 6.17
C LYS A 154 -10.85 -5.08 5.31
N ILE A 155 -11.15 -6.35 5.04
CA ILE A 155 -10.40 -7.19 4.11
C ILE A 155 -11.36 -7.58 3.00
N ASN A 156 -11.05 -7.18 1.78
CA ASN A 156 -11.78 -7.59 0.60
C ASN A 156 -10.83 -8.38 -0.31
N ALA A 157 -11.36 -9.39 -0.99
CA ALA A 157 -10.61 -10.19 -1.95
C ALA A 157 -11.32 -10.21 -3.30
N GLY A 158 -10.56 -10.44 -4.35
CA GLY A 158 -11.02 -10.53 -5.73
C GLY A 158 -9.91 -10.98 -6.65
N CYS A 159 -10.20 -11.08 -7.95
CA CYS A 159 -9.25 -11.58 -8.92
C CYS A 159 -8.21 -10.52 -9.32
N LEU A 160 -6.96 -10.94 -9.42
CA LEU A 160 -5.94 -10.25 -10.22
C LEU A 160 -6.29 -10.43 -11.70
N VAL A 161 -6.39 -9.34 -12.45
CA VAL A 161 -6.79 -9.40 -13.87
C VAL A 161 -5.56 -9.43 -14.78
N LYS A 162 -4.63 -8.51 -14.57
CA LYS A 162 -3.37 -8.44 -15.33
C LYS A 162 -2.36 -7.52 -14.66
N ILE A 163 -1.10 -7.70 -15.04
CA ILE A 163 -0.02 -6.74 -14.81
C ILE A 163 0.43 -6.23 -16.18
N GLU A 164 0.44 -4.92 -16.36
CA GLU A 164 0.83 -4.27 -17.61
C GLU A 164 1.73 -3.07 -17.33
N GLY A 165 2.99 -3.15 -17.76
CA GLY A 165 4.00 -2.17 -17.36
C GLY A 165 4.11 -2.11 -15.84
N ASN A 166 4.08 -0.91 -15.30
CA ASN A 166 4.13 -0.67 -13.85
C ASN A 166 2.76 -0.79 -13.15
N GLN A 167 1.70 -1.18 -13.86
CA GLN A 167 0.34 -1.20 -13.33
C GLN A 167 -0.16 -2.62 -13.07
N ILE A 168 -0.85 -2.78 -11.95
CA ILE A 168 -1.60 -3.98 -11.57
C ILE A 168 -3.07 -3.65 -11.70
N PHE A 169 -3.83 -4.48 -12.42
CA PHE A 169 -5.29 -4.37 -12.55
C PHE A 169 -5.97 -5.52 -11.81
N HIS A 170 -6.96 -5.18 -10.98
CA HIS A 170 -7.68 -6.16 -10.16
C HIS A 170 -9.16 -5.81 -10.01
N LYS A 171 -9.96 -6.79 -9.60
CA LYS A 171 -11.40 -6.65 -9.38
C LYS A 171 -11.80 -6.74 -7.90
N VAL A 172 -10.90 -6.46 -6.99
CA VAL A 172 -11.26 -6.38 -5.56
C VAL A 172 -12.18 -5.19 -5.35
N THR A 173 -13.30 -5.37 -4.67
CA THR A 173 -14.20 -4.27 -4.29
C THR A 173 -13.49 -3.24 -3.42
N THR A 174 -13.50 -1.99 -3.85
CA THR A 174 -12.89 -0.86 -3.14
C THR A 174 -13.92 0.23 -2.85
N ILE A 175 -13.70 0.98 -1.80
CA ILE A 175 -14.54 2.09 -1.37
C ILE A 175 -13.62 3.30 -1.16
N CYS A 176 -14.15 4.51 -1.22
CA CYS A 176 -13.39 5.73 -0.93
C CYS A 176 -12.57 5.60 0.38
N GLY A 177 -11.26 5.85 0.30
CA GLY A 177 -10.30 5.60 1.38
C GLY A 177 -9.66 4.21 1.35
N SER A 178 -9.80 3.49 0.22
CA SER A 178 -9.08 2.22 -0.04
C SER A 178 -7.71 2.44 -0.69
N SER A 179 -7.40 3.64 -1.13
CA SER A 179 -6.05 4.01 -1.61
C SER A 179 -5.00 3.61 -0.58
N ASP A 180 -3.79 3.32 -1.02
CA ASP A 180 -2.64 2.88 -0.21
C ASP A 180 -2.72 1.45 0.30
N SER A 181 -3.80 0.73 0.03
CA SER A 181 -3.93 -0.67 0.45
C SER A 181 -2.85 -1.53 -0.19
N PRO A 182 -2.17 -2.40 0.58
CA PRO A 182 -1.30 -3.40 0.01
C PRO A 182 -2.11 -4.37 -0.84
N ILE A 183 -1.63 -4.67 -2.05
CA ILE A 183 -2.18 -5.75 -2.89
C ILE A 183 -1.43 -7.02 -2.54
N ILE A 184 -2.15 -7.98 -1.93
CA ILE A 184 -1.57 -9.18 -1.34
C ILE A 184 -1.98 -10.40 -2.15
N LEU A 185 -1.02 -11.18 -2.67
CA LEU A 185 -1.26 -12.48 -3.30
C LEU A 185 -1.66 -13.52 -2.26
N LEU A 186 -2.79 -14.20 -2.48
CA LEU A 186 -3.30 -15.17 -1.52
C LEU A 186 -2.59 -16.54 -1.61
N LEU A 187 -2.23 -16.96 -2.81
CA LEU A 187 -1.60 -18.27 -3.04
C LEU A 187 -0.09 -18.30 -2.77
N ARG A 188 0.59 -17.14 -2.78
CA ARG A 188 2.05 -17.04 -2.60
C ARG A 188 2.44 -16.54 -1.20
N LYS A 189 2.01 -17.26 -0.17
CA LYS A 189 2.34 -16.96 1.24
C LYS A 189 2.01 -15.53 1.66
N TYR A 190 0.96 -14.95 1.08
CA TYR A 190 0.48 -13.60 1.41
C TYR A 190 1.52 -12.49 1.19
N LYS A 191 2.30 -12.61 0.12
CA LYS A 191 3.28 -11.59 -0.26
C LYS A 191 2.64 -10.39 -0.94
N ILE A 192 3.21 -9.22 -0.74
CA ILE A 192 2.76 -7.98 -1.37
C ILE A 192 3.34 -7.91 -2.78
N ILE A 193 2.47 -7.62 -3.76
CA ILE A 193 2.85 -7.38 -5.17
C ILE A 193 2.72 -5.93 -5.59
N GLY A 194 2.04 -5.09 -4.81
CA GLY A 194 1.84 -3.69 -5.18
C GLY A 194 1.07 -2.88 -4.16
N ILE A 195 0.79 -1.64 -4.55
CA ILE A 195 0.02 -0.66 -3.77
C ILE A 195 -1.20 -0.26 -4.60
N HIS A 196 -2.39 -0.37 -4.04
CA HIS A 196 -3.62 0.09 -4.68
C HIS A 196 -3.65 1.63 -4.72
N CYS A 197 -3.99 2.19 -5.87
CA CYS A 197 -4.00 3.64 -6.06
C CYS A 197 -5.39 4.20 -6.36
N ALA A 198 -6.11 3.62 -7.30
CA ALA A 198 -7.36 4.21 -7.79
C ALA A 198 -8.17 3.24 -8.68
N LEU A 199 -9.38 3.66 -9.03
CA LEU A 199 -10.17 3.08 -10.12
C LEU A 199 -9.64 3.60 -11.47
N SER A 200 -9.53 2.72 -12.45
CA SER A 200 -9.33 3.08 -13.85
C SER A 200 -10.69 3.30 -14.51
N ASP A 201 -11.06 4.56 -14.72
CA ASP A 201 -12.33 4.91 -15.38
C ASP A 201 -12.47 4.27 -16.77
N LYS A 202 -11.37 4.19 -17.52
CA LYS A 202 -11.34 3.62 -18.88
C LYS A 202 -11.61 2.11 -18.89
N LEU A 203 -11.05 1.39 -17.95
CA LEU A 203 -11.12 -0.09 -17.92
C LEU A 203 -12.20 -0.61 -16.97
N LYS A 204 -12.79 0.26 -16.15
CA LYS A 204 -13.75 -0.13 -15.10
C LYS A 204 -13.18 -1.20 -14.17
N MET A 205 -11.89 -1.08 -13.86
CA MET A 205 -11.14 -1.96 -12.96
C MET A 205 -10.31 -1.14 -12.00
N ASN A 206 -10.08 -1.69 -10.81
CA ASN A 206 -9.17 -1.12 -9.85
C ASN A 206 -7.72 -1.30 -10.31
N ARG A 207 -6.87 -0.31 -10.03
CA ARG A 207 -5.46 -0.34 -10.39
C ARG A 207 -4.57 -0.05 -9.19
N GLY A 208 -3.39 -0.64 -9.23
CA GLY A 208 -2.29 -0.35 -8.31
C GLY A 208 -0.97 -0.24 -9.04
N ILE A 209 0.08 0.12 -8.32
CA ILE A 209 1.45 0.15 -8.82
C ILE A 209 2.18 -1.12 -8.38
N ASN A 210 2.90 -1.72 -9.33
CA ASN A 210 3.68 -2.92 -9.09
C ASN A 210 4.85 -2.62 -8.13
N ILE A 211 5.00 -3.44 -7.09
CA ILE A 211 6.06 -3.28 -6.09
C ILE A 211 7.46 -3.40 -6.72
N LYS A 212 7.61 -4.21 -7.77
CA LYS A 212 8.87 -4.35 -8.49
C LYS A 212 9.35 -3.03 -9.08
N ASP A 213 8.46 -2.29 -9.74
CA ASP A 213 8.81 -1.00 -10.35
C ASP A 213 9.16 0.05 -9.29
N ILE A 214 8.48 0.01 -8.14
CA ILE A 214 8.82 0.83 -6.97
C ILE A 214 10.23 0.49 -6.47
N LEU A 215 10.56 -0.79 -6.32
CA LEU A 215 11.89 -1.21 -5.86
C LEU A 215 12.99 -0.84 -6.84
N ASP A 216 12.70 -0.94 -8.14
CA ASP A 216 13.68 -0.58 -9.18
C ASP A 216 13.89 0.95 -9.24
N ASP A 217 12.86 1.74 -8.92
CA ASP A 217 12.98 3.19 -8.77
C ASP A 217 13.81 3.55 -7.51
N ILE A 218 13.52 2.93 -6.36
CA ILE A 218 14.28 3.12 -5.12
C ILE A 218 15.78 2.83 -5.31
N LYS A 219 16.13 1.78 -6.05
CA LYS A 219 17.55 1.43 -6.34
C LYS A 219 18.28 2.46 -7.19
N LYS A 220 17.56 3.27 -7.97
CA LYS A 220 18.15 4.34 -8.82
C LYS A 220 18.48 5.61 -8.04
N VAL A 221 17.82 5.81 -6.92
CA VAL A 221 18.06 6.97 -6.04
C VAL A 221 19.34 6.69 -5.24
N LYS A 222 20.42 7.34 -5.63
CA LYS A 222 21.74 7.26 -4.96
C LYS A 222 21.85 8.28 -3.84
#